data_4ccf32cb5feb7f1e7664a76e8e8755f2
#
_entry.id   4ccf32cb5feb7f1e7664a76e8e8755f2
#
_cell.length_a   1.000
_cell.length_b   1.000
_cell.length_c   1.000
_cell.angle_alpha   90.00
_cell.angle_beta   90.00
_cell.angle_gamma   90.00
#
_symmetry.space_group_name_H-M   'P 1'
#
loop_
_entity.id
_entity.type
_entity.pdbx_description
1 polymer ?
#
loop_
_entity_poly.entity_id
_entity_poly.type
_entity_poly.pdbx_seq_one_letter_code
_entity_poly.pdbx_strand_id
1 'polypeptide(L)'
;MGDLLVERNQQAPMSNEYPLMAFIANEGVAPKGERYDRSALVTDTVNKLYKKTEKGDFIYSSNNLETGSIGLNKYGKACISPVYSIFEPTGIADSDFLGRRLVRKDFINAMVKWRQGVIYGQWRIHESDFLKIEIPVPSVEEQRKIGAFLDQLDHLITLHQRKPYSHIQRRCNMLNEAQSTDKFCEYYAKWITVYKKGAIRQVTMDKYLMTQKWLEKLIPDLNICDLNRIAYQQLLNDYAEYHERQTTMDFHHQLKGAVLDAVDEGLIDRDPTRKAIIKGKAPSAKKIKYLNQFELHTLLASLELKDEVNWDYFILLVAKTGMRFSEALALTPKDFDFYHQTLSISKTWDYKGAGGFQPTKNKSSVRKIQIDWQSVIRFSELVKGLPEDQPIFVDGKVYNSTVNDVLSRHCERCNIPVISIHGLRHTHASLLLFTGVSIASVARRLGHSSMTTTQKTYLHIIQELENKDIDLVMRSLSGLN
;
A
#
# COMPACT_ATOMS: atom_id res chain seq x y z
N MET A 1 25.26 -10.18 -22.79
CA MET A 1 25.83 -10.54 -21.48
C MET A 1 27.04 -11.46 -21.63
N GLY A 2 27.06 -12.38 -22.60
CA GLY A 2 28.17 -13.35 -22.80
C GLY A 2 29.55 -12.76 -23.05
N ASP A 3 29.64 -11.52 -23.54
CA ASP A 3 30.92 -10.80 -23.68
C ASP A 3 31.43 -10.23 -22.33
N LEU A 4 30.54 -10.04 -21.37
CA LEU A 4 30.81 -9.33 -20.10
C LEU A 4 31.02 -10.32 -18.93
N LEU A 5 30.36 -11.46 -18.97
CA LEU A 5 30.28 -12.43 -17.88
C LEU A 5 30.45 -13.88 -18.42
N VAL A 6 31.13 -14.70 -17.65
CA VAL A 6 31.28 -16.16 -17.91
C VAL A 6 30.74 -16.93 -16.71
N GLU A 7 30.04 -18.03 -16.94
CA GLU A 7 29.53 -18.87 -15.87
C GLU A 7 30.66 -19.49 -15.03
N ARG A 8 30.58 -19.27 -13.70
CA ARG A 8 31.43 -19.97 -12.73
C ARG A 8 30.64 -21.14 -12.12
N ASN A 9 30.88 -22.34 -12.58
CA ASN A 9 30.17 -23.55 -12.12
C ASN A 9 31.10 -24.52 -11.35
N GLN A 10 32.02 -23.98 -10.56
CA GLN A 10 32.90 -24.76 -9.73
C GLN A 10 32.24 -25.16 -8.43
N GLN A 11 32.20 -26.46 -8.13
CA GLN A 11 31.63 -26.97 -6.88
C GLN A 11 32.70 -27.68 -6.05
N ALA A 12 32.68 -27.44 -4.75
CA ALA A 12 33.57 -28.09 -3.80
C ALA A 12 32.92 -28.13 -2.40
N PRO A 13 33.42 -28.99 -1.50
CA PRO A 13 33.12 -28.88 -0.08
C PRO A 13 33.63 -27.53 0.47
N MET A 14 33.05 -27.07 1.58
CA MET A 14 33.56 -25.88 2.27
C MET A 14 34.98 -26.08 2.78
N SER A 15 35.77 -25.02 2.79
CA SER A 15 37.17 -25.02 3.27
C SER A 15 37.46 -23.72 3.99
N ASN A 16 38.64 -23.62 4.66
CA ASN A 16 39.06 -22.38 5.27
C ASN A 16 39.28 -21.24 4.26
N GLU A 17 39.66 -21.59 3.02
CA GLU A 17 39.84 -20.62 1.94
C GLU A 17 38.48 -20.19 1.33
N TYR A 18 37.51 -21.12 1.28
CA TYR A 18 36.15 -20.87 0.79
C TYR A 18 35.14 -21.21 1.90
N PRO A 19 34.94 -20.31 2.88
CA PRO A 19 34.00 -20.54 3.98
C PRO A 19 32.55 -20.57 3.47
N LEU A 20 31.71 -21.32 4.16
CA LEU A 20 30.29 -21.40 3.81
C LEU A 20 29.55 -20.12 4.25
N MET A 21 29.07 -19.37 3.27
CA MET A 21 28.36 -18.11 3.44
C MET A 21 26.91 -18.20 2.98
N ALA A 22 26.11 -17.21 3.32
CA ALA A 22 24.76 -17.02 2.77
C ALA A 22 24.75 -15.91 1.71
N PHE A 23 23.88 -16.05 0.71
CA PHE A 23 23.53 -14.92 -0.15
C PHE A 23 22.26 -14.28 0.41
N ILE A 24 22.40 -13.07 0.96
CA ILE A 24 21.32 -12.33 1.61
C ILE A 24 20.73 -11.35 0.60
N ALA A 25 19.40 -11.33 0.47
CA ALA A 25 18.70 -10.46 -0.45
C ALA A 25 19.06 -8.98 -0.19
N ASN A 26 19.42 -8.26 -1.24
CA ASN A 26 19.87 -6.86 -1.26
C ASN A 26 21.21 -6.56 -0.54
N GLU A 27 21.82 -7.53 0.12
CA GLU A 27 23.13 -7.38 0.81
C GLU A 27 24.27 -8.12 0.08
N GLY A 28 23.92 -9.23 -0.61
CA GLY A 28 24.91 -10.06 -1.29
C GLY A 28 25.46 -11.19 -0.40
N VAL A 29 26.73 -11.57 -0.61
CA VAL A 29 27.39 -12.64 0.16
C VAL A 29 27.80 -12.12 1.53
N ALA A 30 27.33 -12.78 2.59
CA ALA A 30 27.59 -12.41 3.98
C ALA A 30 27.65 -13.65 4.89
N PRO A 31 28.25 -13.53 6.11
CA PRO A 31 28.24 -14.60 7.09
C PRO A 31 26.82 -15.03 7.46
N LYS A 32 26.62 -16.31 7.66
CA LYS A 32 25.32 -16.83 8.16
C LYS A 32 25.11 -16.29 9.58
N GLY A 33 24.08 -15.43 9.75
CA GLY A 33 23.64 -15.04 11.08
C GLY A 33 22.83 -16.17 11.75
N GLU A 34 22.61 -16.07 13.06
CA GLU A 34 21.89 -17.08 13.88
C GLU A 34 20.51 -17.48 13.31
N ARG A 35 19.85 -16.60 12.54
CA ARG A 35 18.56 -16.88 11.87
C ARG A 35 18.64 -17.94 10.75
N TYR A 36 19.82 -18.21 10.22
CA TYR A 36 20.05 -19.15 9.10
C TYR A 36 20.80 -20.41 9.52
N ASP A 37 21.03 -20.61 10.83
CA ASP A 37 21.63 -21.83 11.32
C ASP A 37 20.61 -22.99 11.22
N ARG A 38 20.79 -23.81 10.20
CA ARG A 38 20.08 -25.08 10.00
C ARG A 38 21.00 -26.27 10.21
N SER A 39 22.06 -26.13 10.99
CA SER A 39 23.03 -27.22 11.28
C SER A 39 22.35 -28.45 11.85
N ALA A 40 21.26 -28.27 12.62
CA ALA A 40 20.46 -29.37 13.17
C ALA A 40 19.62 -30.15 12.13
N LEU A 41 19.48 -29.64 10.90
CA LEU A 41 18.65 -30.26 9.84
C LEU A 41 19.47 -30.91 8.71
N VAL A 42 20.79 -30.80 8.74
CA VAL A 42 21.67 -31.33 7.68
C VAL A 42 22.58 -32.39 8.27
N THR A 43 22.33 -33.64 7.95
CA THR A 43 23.02 -34.82 8.47
C THR A 43 24.46 -35.00 7.92
N ASP A 44 24.83 -34.37 6.82
CA ASP A 44 26.19 -34.39 6.26
C ASP A 44 26.58 -33.03 5.67
N THR A 45 27.28 -32.21 6.47
CA THR A 45 27.78 -30.90 6.07
C THR A 45 29.18 -30.95 5.47
N VAL A 46 29.93 -32.04 5.72
CA VAL A 46 31.35 -32.12 5.40
C VAL A 46 31.58 -32.49 3.91
N ASN A 47 30.78 -33.39 3.37
CA ASN A 47 30.90 -33.84 1.97
C ASN A 47 29.97 -33.12 0.99
N LYS A 48 29.13 -32.24 1.47
CA LYS A 48 28.17 -31.52 0.63
C LYS A 48 28.90 -30.54 -0.30
N LEU A 49 28.58 -30.60 -1.58
CA LEU A 49 29.12 -29.70 -2.59
C LEU A 49 28.38 -28.38 -2.59
N TYR A 50 29.14 -27.29 -2.62
CA TYR A 50 28.66 -25.90 -2.69
C TYR A 50 29.31 -25.22 -3.90
N LYS A 51 28.64 -24.20 -4.48
CA LYS A 51 29.24 -23.41 -5.55
C LYS A 51 30.22 -22.40 -4.97
N LYS A 52 31.43 -22.35 -5.57
CA LYS A 52 32.46 -21.37 -5.25
C LYS A 52 32.12 -20.01 -5.87
N THR A 53 32.39 -18.95 -5.14
CA THR A 53 32.27 -17.55 -5.60
C THR A 53 33.42 -16.70 -5.07
N GLU A 54 33.81 -15.70 -5.85
CA GLU A 54 34.88 -14.78 -5.50
C GLU A 54 34.40 -13.31 -5.57
N LYS A 55 35.24 -12.40 -5.06
CA LYS A 55 34.90 -10.97 -5.10
C LYS A 55 34.75 -10.50 -6.55
N GLY A 56 33.65 -9.83 -6.83
CA GLY A 56 33.33 -9.33 -8.17
C GLY A 56 32.40 -10.25 -8.96
N ASP A 57 32.14 -11.48 -8.48
CA ASP A 57 31.17 -12.37 -9.15
C ASP A 57 29.76 -11.84 -9.04
N PHE A 58 29.01 -11.94 -10.13
CA PHE A 58 27.60 -11.65 -10.18
C PHE A 58 26.78 -12.91 -9.89
N ILE A 59 25.78 -12.79 -9.00
CA ILE A 59 25.04 -13.93 -8.48
C ILE A 59 23.54 -13.65 -8.56
N TYR A 60 22.74 -14.65 -8.99
CA TYR A 60 21.30 -14.56 -8.88
C TYR A 60 20.62 -15.91 -8.55
N SER A 61 19.38 -15.82 -8.03
CA SER A 61 18.45 -16.94 -7.92
C SER A 61 17.22 -16.68 -8.78
N SER A 62 16.92 -17.59 -9.71
CA SER A 62 15.77 -17.46 -10.63
C SER A 62 14.42 -17.38 -9.92
N ASN A 63 14.30 -17.96 -8.72
CA ASN A 63 13.05 -17.97 -7.94
C ASN A 63 12.77 -16.65 -7.23
N ASN A 64 13.81 -15.94 -6.81
CA ASN A 64 13.71 -14.81 -5.88
C ASN A 64 14.31 -13.52 -6.46
N LEU A 65 14.32 -13.36 -7.78
CA LEU A 65 14.86 -12.17 -8.46
C LEU A 65 14.21 -10.87 -7.99
N GLU A 66 12.87 -10.85 -7.96
CA GLU A 66 12.08 -9.67 -7.63
C GLU A 66 12.14 -9.31 -6.14
N THR A 67 12.56 -10.25 -5.29
CA THR A 67 12.73 -10.05 -3.84
C THR A 67 14.16 -9.74 -3.43
N GLY A 68 15.07 -9.51 -4.40
CA GLY A 68 16.42 -9.05 -4.15
C GLY A 68 17.49 -10.17 -4.10
N SER A 69 17.17 -11.42 -4.51
CA SER A 69 18.18 -12.48 -4.62
C SER A 69 18.98 -12.36 -5.93
N ILE A 70 19.58 -11.20 -6.14
CA ILE A 70 20.41 -10.84 -7.28
C ILE A 70 21.42 -9.77 -6.82
N GLY A 71 22.67 -9.89 -7.19
CA GLY A 71 23.70 -8.90 -6.83
C GLY A 71 25.13 -9.36 -7.01
N LEU A 72 26.06 -8.55 -6.51
CA LEU A 72 27.49 -8.74 -6.60
C LEU A 72 28.04 -9.37 -5.32
N ASN A 73 29.01 -10.28 -5.44
CA ASN A 73 29.80 -10.70 -4.30
C ASN A 73 30.84 -9.62 -3.94
N LYS A 74 30.61 -8.89 -2.87
CA LYS A 74 31.52 -7.89 -2.32
C LYS A 74 32.39 -8.45 -1.18
N TYR A 75 32.09 -9.64 -0.68
CA TYR A 75 32.74 -10.26 0.47
C TYR A 75 34.14 -10.79 0.11
N GLY A 76 34.23 -11.67 -0.89
CA GLY A 76 35.47 -12.34 -1.27
C GLY A 76 35.25 -13.81 -1.61
N LYS A 77 36.28 -14.67 -1.37
CA LYS A 77 36.19 -16.10 -1.56
C LYS A 77 35.15 -16.69 -0.60
N ALA A 78 34.18 -17.44 -1.15
CA ALA A 78 33.12 -18.05 -0.38
C ALA A 78 32.54 -19.28 -1.12
N CYS A 79 31.87 -20.14 -0.34
CA CYS A 79 30.98 -21.19 -0.83
C CYS A 79 29.55 -20.80 -0.52
N ILE A 80 28.63 -20.90 -1.50
CA ILE A 80 27.21 -20.64 -1.35
C ILE A 80 26.36 -21.80 -1.86
N SER A 81 25.06 -21.77 -1.57
CA SER A 81 24.13 -22.83 -1.99
C SER A 81 24.14 -23.03 -3.51
N PRO A 82 24.07 -24.30 -4.00
CA PRO A 82 24.07 -24.64 -5.42
C PRO A 82 22.87 -24.07 -6.20
N VAL A 83 21.84 -23.56 -5.54
CA VAL A 83 20.65 -22.99 -6.18
C VAL A 83 20.90 -21.65 -6.89
N TYR A 84 22.06 -21.04 -6.64
CA TYR A 84 22.43 -19.77 -7.26
C TYR A 84 23.20 -20.00 -8.57
N SER A 85 22.93 -19.17 -9.57
CA SER A 85 23.78 -19.04 -10.77
C SER A 85 24.84 -17.98 -10.51
N ILE A 86 26.12 -18.30 -10.81
CA ILE A 86 27.28 -17.45 -10.49
C ILE A 86 28.02 -17.16 -11.78
N PHE A 87 28.41 -15.92 -11.98
CA PHE A 87 29.14 -15.46 -13.17
C PHE A 87 30.33 -14.60 -12.78
N GLU A 88 31.48 -14.89 -13.30
CA GLU A 88 32.67 -14.08 -13.16
C GLU A 88 32.76 -13.03 -14.29
N PRO A 89 33.26 -11.82 -14.01
CA PRO A 89 33.48 -10.81 -15.03
C PRO A 89 34.63 -11.17 -15.96
N THR A 90 34.47 -10.92 -17.26
CA THR A 90 35.51 -11.15 -18.28
C THR A 90 36.62 -10.11 -18.31
N GLY A 91 36.45 -9.01 -17.51
CA GLY A 91 37.37 -7.87 -17.54
C GLY A 91 37.03 -6.79 -18.58
N ILE A 92 36.08 -7.05 -19.47
CA ILE A 92 35.57 -6.06 -20.46
C ILE A 92 34.66 -5.05 -19.80
N ALA A 93 34.08 -5.36 -18.65
CA ALA A 93 33.25 -4.45 -17.89
C ALA A 93 33.69 -4.37 -16.44
N ASP A 94 33.46 -3.21 -15.85
CA ASP A 94 33.70 -2.95 -14.43
C ASP A 94 32.66 -3.68 -13.56
N SER A 95 33.11 -4.45 -12.56
CA SER A 95 32.24 -5.28 -11.72
C SER A 95 31.25 -4.46 -10.92
N ASP A 96 31.66 -3.32 -10.35
CA ASP A 96 30.78 -2.46 -9.53
C ASP A 96 29.71 -1.79 -10.41
N PHE A 97 30.08 -1.36 -11.62
CA PHE A 97 29.12 -0.89 -12.61
C PHE A 97 28.09 -1.96 -12.97
N LEU A 98 28.54 -3.19 -13.28
CA LEU A 98 27.64 -4.30 -13.57
C LEU A 98 26.75 -4.65 -12.39
N GLY A 99 27.30 -4.72 -11.17
CA GLY A 99 26.54 -4.97 -9.96
C GLY A 99 25.40 -3.98 -9.73
N ARG A 100 25.63 -2.71 -10.04
CA ARG A 100 24.60 -1.65 -9.97
C ARG A 100 23.60 -1.71 -11.14
N ARG A 101 24.09 -2.03 -12.35
CA ARG A 101 23.24 -2.07 -13.56
C ARG A 101 22.28 -3.25 -13.57
N LEU A 102 22.75 -4.43 -13.15
CA LEU A 102 22.03 -5.69 -13.26
C LEU A 102 21.00 -5.91 -12.13
N VAL A 103 21.04 -5.15 -11.05
CA VAL A 103 20.00 -5.20 -10.00
C VAL A 103 18.82 -4.25 -10.26
N ARG A 104 18.86 -3.48 -11.34
CA ARG A 104 17.77 -2.55 -11.69
C ARG A 104 16.53 -3.30 -12.16
N LYS A 105 15.35 -2.73 -11.86
CA LYS A 105 14.05 -3.31 -12.21
C LYS A 105 13.86 -3.54 -13.71
N ASP A 106 14.39 -2.66 -14.56
CA ASP A 106 14.32 -2.79 -16.01
C ASP A 106 15.07 -4.07 -16.48
N PHE A 107 16.24 -4.34 -15.91
CA PHE A 107 17.00 -5.55 -16.22
C PHE A 107 16.36 -6.81 -15.62
N ILE A 108 15.91 -6.75 -14.36
CA ILE A 108 15.19 -7.86 -13.73
C ILE A 108 13.95 -8.23 -14.55
N ASN A 109 13.19 -7.25 -15.04
CA ASN A 109 12.04 -7.48 -15.91
C ASN A 109 12.43 -8.11 -17.26
N ALA A 110 13.62 -7.80 -17.79
CA ALA A 110 14.14 -8.48 -18.98
C ALA A 110 14.51 -9.94 -18.68
N MET A 111 15.12 -10.22 -17.54
CA MET A 111 15.44 -11.59 -17.10
C MET A 111 14.19 -12.45 -16.89
N VAL A 112 13.14 -11.88 -16.30
CA VAL A 112 11.87 -12.61 -16.03
C VAL A 112 11.24 -13.16 -17.31
N LYS A 113 11.42 -12.50 -18.46
CA LYS A 113 10.93 -12.98 -19.76
C LYS A 113 11.58 -14.30 -20.22
N TRP A 114 12.75 -14.64 -19.68
CA TRP A 114 13.49 -15.87 -19.98
C TRP A 114 13.22 -17.00 -18.99
N ARG A 115 12.32 -16.81 -18.03
CA ARG A 115 11.90 -17.86 -17.10
C ARG A 115 11.19 -18.97 -17.85
N GLN A 116 11.67 -20.18 -17.65
CA GLN A 116 11.10 -21.39 -18.24
C GLN A 116 10.56 -22.29 -17.12
N GLY A 117 9.45 -22.95 -17.41
CA GLY A 117 8.83 -24.08 -16.71
C GLY A 117 8.74 -23.98 -15.19
N VAL A 118 7.66 -24.47 -14.63
CA VAL A 118 7.52 -24.68 -13.19
C VAL A 118 7.60 -26.18 -12.92
N ILE A 119 8.80 -26.64 -12.54
CA ILE A 119 8.94 -27.98 -11.98
C ILE A 119 8.92 -27.83 -10.46
N TYR A 120 7.94 -28.40 -9.77
CA TYR A 120 7.70 -28.28 -8.33
C TYR A 120 7.60 -26.83 -7.80
N GLY A 121 7.01 -25.94 -8.59
CA GLY A 121 6.81 -24.53 -8.17
C GLY A 121 8.06 -23.65 -8.25
N GLN A 122 9.14 -24.10 -8.90
CA GLN A 122 10.38 -23.34 -9.03
C GLN A 122 10.60 -22.84 -10.46
N TRP A 123 10.84 -21.53 -10.60
CA TRP A 123 11.21 -20.90 -11.85
C TRP A 123 12.72 -21.11 -12.12
N ARG A 124 13.07 -21.31 -13.37
CA ARG A 124 14.48 -21.38 -13.81
C ARG A 124 14.74 -20.47 -14.99
N ILE A 125 15.87 -19.77 -14.94
CA ILE A 125 16.49 -19.11 -16.10
C ILE A 125 17.78 -19.88 -16.34
N HIS A 126 17.92 -20.49 -17.52
CA HIS A 126 19.14 -21.15 -17.87
C HIS A 126 20.27 -20.16 -18.01
N GLU A 127 21.46 -20.52 -17.54
CA GLU A 127 22.65 -19.69 -17.58
C GLU A 127 22.99 -19.25 -19.03
N SER A 128 22.81 -20.16 -19.99
CA SER A 128 22.97 -19.87 -21.42
C SER A 128 21.98 -18.84 -21.96
N ASP A 129 20.75 -18.79 -21.42
CA ASP A 129 19.75 -17.81 -21.83
C ASP A 129 20.01 -16.44 -21.18
N PHE A 130 20.47 -16.42 -19.94
CA PHE A 130 20.94 -15.20 -19.28
C PHE A 130 22.07 -14.53 -20.08
N LEU A 131 23.03 -15.31 -20.58
CA LEU A 131 24.15 -14.79 -21.37
C LEU A 131 23.75 -14.21 -22.74
N LYS A 132 22.57 -14.57 -23.27
CA LYS A 132 22.01 -13.97 -24.50
C LYS A 132 21.37 -12.59 -24.31
N ILE A 133 21.10 -12.16 -23.07
CA ILE A 133 20.49 -10.86 -22.81
C ILE A 133 21.44 -9.75 -23.23
N GLU A 134 20.98 -8.85 -24.07
CA GLU A 134 21.75 -7.69 -24.52
C GLU A 134 21.48 -6.48 -23.62
N ILE A 135 22.54 -5.77 -23.26
CA ILE A 135 22.49 -4.49 -22.57
C ILE A 135 23.45 -3.50 -23.21
N PRO A 136 23.09 -2.22 -23.32
CA PRO A 136 24.04 -1.18 -23.70
C PRO A 136 25.04 -0.96 -22.56
N VAL A 137 26.32 -0.96 -22.90
CA VAL A 137 27.41 -0.79 -21.94
C VAL A 137 28.32 0.33 -22.45
N PRO A 138 28.59 1.39 -21.67
CA PRO A 138 29.54 2.43 -22.05
C PRO A 138 30.98 1.92 -21.99
N SER A 139 31.96 2.75 -22.39
CA SER A 139 33.37 2.38 -22.27
C SER A 139 33.77 2.12 -20.82
N VAL A 140 34.78 1.27 -20.60
CA VAL A 140 35.27 0.90 -19.24
C VAL A 140 35.67 2.14 -18.43
N GLU A 141 36.25 3.15 -19.09
CA GLU A 141 36.61 4.41 -18.42
C GLU A 141 35.36 5.17 -17.93
N GLU A 142 34.32 5.19 -18.75
CA GLU A 142 33.04 5.81 -18.41
C GLU A 142 32.30 5.02 -17.33
N GLN A 143 32.32 3.68 -17.38
CA GLN A 143 31.79 2.82 -16.32
C GLN A 143 32.40 3.13 -14.95
N ARG A 144 33.73 3.26 -14.89
CA ARG A 144 34.46 3.62 -13.65
C ARG A 144 34.10 5.02 -13.17
N LYS A 145 33.95 5.99 -14.07
CA LYS A 145 33.47 7.33 -13.70
C LYS A 145 32.05 7.31 -13.12
N ILE A 146 31.16 6.55 -13.74
CA ILE A 146 29.78 6.37 -13.24
C ILE A 146 29.80 5.67 -11.88
N GLY A 147 30.58 4.60 -11.72
CA GLY A 147 30.74 3.88 -10.45
C GLY A 147 31.23 4.81 -9.32
N ALA A 148 32.34 5.52 -9.55
CA ALA A 148 32.90 6.45 -8.59
C ALA A 148 31.92 7.60 -8.21
N PHE A 149 31.18 8.13 -9.17
CA PHE A 149 30.17 9.15 -8.90
C PHE A 149 29.02 8.61 -8.02
N LEU A 150 28.54 7.40 -8.30
CA LEU A 150 27.50 6.76 -7.50
C LEU A 150 27.97 6.40 -6.10
N ASP A 151 29.26 5.97 -5.94
CA ASP A 151 29.85 5.73 -4.62
C ASP A 151 29.97 7.02 -3.81
N GLN A 152 30.31 8.15 -4.45
CA GLN A 152 30.31 9.45 -3.79
C GLN A 152 28.91 9.86 -3.34
N LEU A 153 27.88 9.60 -4.16
CA LEU A 153 26.48 9.86 -3.79
C LEU A 153 26.03 8.98 -2.62
N ASP A 154 26.35 7.69 -2.62
CA ASP A 154 26.04 6.77 -1.51
C ASP A 154 26.76 7.20 -0.23
N HIS A 155 28.01 7.65 -0.35
CA HIS A 155 28.77 8.20 0.77
C HIS A 155 28.15 9.49 1.30
N LEU A 156 27.74 10.41 0.42
CA LEU A 156 27.04 11.65 0.80
C LEU A 156 25.70 11.37 1.44
N ILE A 157 24.92 10.42 0.92
CA ILE A 157 23.65 9.97 1.50
C ILE A 157 23.90 9.41 2.90
N THR A 158 24.92 8.54 3.06
CA THR A 158 25.30 7.96 4.34
C THR A 158 25.76 9.04 5.32
N LEU A 159 26.55 10.02 4.87
CA LEU A 159 26.95 11.17 5.68
C LEU A 159 25.78 12.07 6.05
N HIS A 160 24.81 12.27 5.14
CA HIS A 160 23.58 13.01 5.43
C HIS A 160 22.67 12.24 6.39
N GLN A 161 22.59 10.93 6.27
CA GLN A 161 21.89 10.06 7.22
C GLN A 161 22.61 10.00 8.58
N ARG A 162 23.94 10.17 8.61
CA ARG A 162 24.76 10.28 9.83
C ARG A 162 24.91 11.72 10.36
N LYS A 163 24.58 12.75 9.56
CA LYS A 163 24.64 14.18 9.93
C LYS A 163 23.34 14.80 10.48
N PRO A 164 22.34 14.10 10.97
CA PRO A 164 21.32 14.78 11.75
C PRO A 164 21.83 15.21 13.14
N TYR A 165 22.97 14.72 13.60
CA TYR A 165 23.40 14.97 14.98
C TYR A 165 23.85 16.40 15.30
N SER A 166 24.42 17.17 14.39
CA SER A 166 24.94 18.52 14.74
C SER A 166 23.98 19.69 14.48
N HIS A 167 23.04 19.59 13.54
CA HIS A 167 21.97 20.57 13.34
C HIS A 167 20.69 20.24 14.12
N ILE A 168 20.44 18.97 14.38
CA ILE A 168 19.44 18.48 15.32
C ILE A 168 19.89 18.79 16.75
N GLN A 169 21.18 18.70 17.07
CA GLN A 169 21.70 19.09 18.39
C GLN A 169 21.39 20.57 18.73
N ARG A 170 21.36 21.48 17.77
CA ARG A 170 20.91 22.88 18.02
C ARG A 170 19.39 23.06 18.05
N ARG A 171 18.60 22.21 17.36
CA ARG A 171 17.16 22.10 17.53
C ARG A 171 16.77 21.17 18.70
N CYS A 172 17.57 20.14 18.98
CA CYS A 172 17.41 19.27 20.14
C CYS A 172 17.83 20.00 21.44
N ASN A 173 18.70 21.00 21.42
CA ASN A 173 18.93 21.80 22.64
C ASN A 173 17.72 22.66 23.04
N MET A 174 16.75 22.89 22.14
CA MET A 174 15.43 23.41 22.52
C MET A 174 14.41 22.31 22.84
N LEU A 175 14.69 21.02 22.51
CA LEU A 175 13.91 19.84 22.89
C LEU A 175 14.63 19.00 23.97
N ASN A 176 15.94 19.20 24.20
CA ASN A 176 16.77 18.54 25.24
C ASN A 176 16.54 19.09 26.66
N GLU A 177 15.50 19.88 26.87
CA GLU A 177 14.91 20.04 28.19
C GLU A 177 13.77 19.02 28.46
N ALA A 178 13.48 18.09 27.52
CA ALA A 178 12.72 16.88 27.83
C ALA A 178 13.66 15.94 28.63
N GLN A 179 13.71 16.14 29.94
CA GLN A 179 14.31 15.19 30.85
C GLN A 179 13.53 13.87 30.73
N SER A 180 14.16 12.75 30.98
CA SER A 180 13.54 11.41 31.06
C SER A 180 12.32 11.32 31.99
N THR A 181 11.98 12.39 32.65
CA THR A 181 10.86 12.60 33.57
C THR A 181 9.64 13.26 32.90
N ASP A 182 9.70 13.70 31.61
CA ASP A 182 8.54 14.28 30.95
C ASP A 182 7.41 13.24 30.78
N LYS A 183 6.17 13.67 30.99
CA LYS A 183 5.00 12.81 30.79
C LYS A 183 4.84 12.49 29.29
N PHE A 184 4.51 11.24 28.98
CA PHE A 184 4.33 10.81 27.59
C PHE A 184 3.22 11.60 26.87
N CYS A 185 2.14 11.98 27.57
CA CYS A 185 1.07 12.79 26.98
C CYS A 185 1.56 14.20 26.57
N GLU A 186 2.47 14.81 27.33
CA GLU A 186 3.06 16.12 27.01
C GLU A 186 4.03 16.02 25.81
N TYR A 187 4.87 15.00 25.79
CA TYR A 187 5.72 14.69 24.65
C TYR A 187 4.87 14.50 23.37
N TYR A 188 3.81 13.71 23.44
CA TYR A 188 2.94 13.46 22.31
C TYR A 188 2.27 14.74 21.79
N ALA A 189 1.83 15.64 22.65
CA ALA A 189 1.27 16.94 22.26
C ALA A 189 2.29 17.84 21.54
N LYS A 190 3.52 17.89 22.07
CA LYS A 190 4.66 18.58 21.41
C LYS A 190 4.94 17.96 20.05
N TRP A 191 5.02 16.64 19.98
CA TRP A 191 5.27 15.89 18.74
C TRP A 191 4.21 16.14 17.66
N ILE A 192 2.91 16.13 18.00
CA ILE A 192 1.84 16.46 17.07
C ILE A 192 2.03 17.87 16.52
N THR A 193 2.35 18.83 17.39
CA THR A 193 2.50 20.23 16.99
C THR A 193 3.67 20.42 16.03
N VAL A 194 4.79 19.75 16.28
CA VAL A 194 6.01 19.87 15.45
C VAL A 194 5.91 19.11 14.14
N TYR A 195 5.40 17.86 14.17
CA TYR A 195 5.48 16.98 13.01
C TYR A 195 4.16 16.90 12.21
N LYS A 196 3.01 17.24 12.78
CA LYS A 196 1.71 17.04 12.12
C LYS A 196 1.02 18.35 11.75
N LYS A 197 1.14 19.39 12.56
CA LYS A 197 0.50 20.68 12.30
C LYS A 197 0.98 21.29 10.99
N GLY A 198 0.06 21.56 10.07
CA GLY A 198 0.36 22.09 8.73
C GLY A 198 0.86 21.05 7.70
N ALA A 199 1.26 19.84 8.13
CA ALA A 199 1.71 18.79 7.24
C ALA A 199 0.58 17.82 6.82
N ILE A 200 -0.51 17.77 7.57
CA ILE A 200 -1.65 16.88 7.34
C ILE A 200 -2.97 17.65 7.26
N ARG A 201 -3.99 17.02 6.65
CA ARG A 201 -5.33 17.62 6.59
C ARG A 201 -5.95 17.71 7.97
N GLN A 202 -6.79 18.75 8.21
CA GLN A 202 -7.44 19.00 9.51
C GLN A 202 -8.19 17.77 10.04
N VAL A 203 -8.97 17.07 9.20
CA VAL A 203 -9.67 15.83 9.59
C VAL A 203 -8.73 14.74 10.13
N THR A 204 -7.48 14.70 9.65
CA THR A 204 -6.47 13.78 10.18
C THR A 204 -5.87 14.32 11.47
N MET A 205 -5.66 15.64 11.55
CA MET A 205 -5.19 16.31 12.77
C MET A 205 -6.16 16.09 13.94
N ASP A 206 -7.46 16.20 13.69
CA ASP A 206 -8.52 15.98 14.70
C ASP A 206 -8.44 14.58 15.33
N LYS A 207 -8.03 13.57 14.56
CA LYS A 207 -7.80 12.21 15.08
C LYS A 207 -6.59 12.15 16.02
N TYR A 208 -5.51 12.83 15.69
CA TYR A 208 -4.34 12.92 16.57
C TYR A 208 -4.68 13.66 17.87
N LEU A 209 -5.46 14.73 17.77
CA LEU A 209 -5.96 15.48 18.96
C LEU A 209 -6.91 14.61 19.81
N MET A 210 -7.73 13.77 19.19
CA MET A 210 -8.55 12.81 19.92
C MET A 210 -7.69 11.76 20.65
N THR A 211 -6.64 11.26 19.98
CA THR A 211 -5.65 10.35 20.60
C THR A 211 -4.98 11.01 21.79
N GLN A 212 -4.59 12.29 21.68
CA GLN A 212 -4.05 13.08 22.80
C GLN A 212 -4.97 13.10 24.01
N LYS A 213 -6.26 13.40 23.80
CA LYS A 213 -7.26 13.39 24.88
C LYS A 213 -7.41 12.04 25.57
N TRP A 214 -7.27 10.95 24.82
CA TRP A 214 -7.30 9.61 25.38
C TRP A 214 -6.04 9.28 26.18
N LEU A 215 -4.86 9.74 25.76
CA LEU A 215 -3.64 9.62 26.54
C LEU A 215 -3.75 10.35 27.88
N GLU A 216 -4.23 11.60 27.86
CA GLU A 216 -4.47 12.41 29.08
C GLU A 216 -5.46 11.74 30.04
N LYS A 217 -6.42 10.96 29.50
CA LYS A 217 -7.40 10.24 30.31
C LYS A 217 -6.85 8.93 30.89
N LEU A 218 -6.09 8.16 30.09
CA LEU A 218 -5.70 6.80 30.46
C LEU A 218 -4.36 6.74 31.20
N ILE A 219 -3.41 7.60 30.83
CA ILE A 219 -2.05 7.61 31.36
C ILE A 219 -1.52 9.02 31.65
N PRO A 220 -2.26 9.87 32.42
CA PRO A 220 -1.89 11.26 32.64
C PRO A 220 -0.50 11.44 33.28
N ASP A 221 -0.07 10.49 34.09
CA ASP A 221 1.12 10.59 34.90
C ASP A 221 2.28 9.68 34.46
N LEU A 222 2.10 8.93 33.35
CA LEU A 222 3.15 8.03 32.86
C LEU A 222 4.32 8.84 32.27
N ASN A 223 5.52 8.67 32.83
CA ASN A 223 6.73 9.26 32.24
C ASN A 223 7.10 8.50 30.96
N ILE A 224 7.71 9.23 30.02
CA ILE A 224 8.08 8.66 28.72
C ILE A 224 9.09 7.51 28.85
N CYS A 225 10.03 7.58 29.78
CA CYS A 225 11.01 6.53 30.04
C CYS A 225 10.39 5.25 30.59
N ASP A 226 9.21 5.33 31.25
CA ASP A 226 8.51 4.19 31.83
C ASP A 226 7.60 3.48 30.82
N LEU A 227 7.48 4.01 29.59
CA LEU A 227 6.66 3.43 28.51
C LEU A 227 7.33 2.17 27.93
N ASN A 228 7.38 1.11 28.73
CA ASN A 228 7.84 -0.21 28.30
C ASN A 228 6.74 -1.01 27.60
N ARG A 229 7.07 -2.23 27.14
CA ARG A 229 6.12 -3.09 26.39
C ARG A 229 4.85 -3.45 27.17
N ILE A 230 4.96 -3.61 28.49
CA ILE A 230 3.82 -3.96 29.34
C ILE A 230 2.92 -2.73 29.50
N ALA A 231 3.50 -1.57 29.81
CA ALA A 231 2.75 -0.32 29.94
C ALA A 231 2.04 0.06 28.62
N TYR A 232 2.74 -0.09 27.47
CA TYR A 232 2.14 0.16 26.17
C TYR A 232 1.01 -0.82 25.84
N GLN A 233 1.16 -2.09 26.13
CA GLN A 233 0.11 -3.09 25.93
C GLN A 233 -1.08 -2.84 26.85
N GLN A 234 -0.85 -2.44 28.11
CA GLN A 234 -1.92 -2.06 29.04
C GLN A 234 -2.71 -0.86 28.51
N LEU A 235 -2.03 0.21 28.06
CA LEU A 235 -2.65 1.36 27.43
C LEU A 235 -3.59 0.94 26.27
N LEU A 236 -3.14 0.03 25.42
CA LEU A 236 -3.97 -0.48 24.32
C LEU A 236 -5.15 -1.31 24.82
N ASN A 237 -4.99 -2.09 25.88
CA ASN A 237 -6.06 -2.88 26.50
C ASN A 237 -7.11 -1.97 27.13
N ASP A 238 -6.70 -0.94 27.88
CA ASP A 238 -7.60 0.03 28.54
C ASP A 238 -8.40 0.82 27.48
N TYR A 239 -7.75 1.22 26.39
CA TYR A 239 -8.45 1.85 25.26
C TYR A 239 -9.43 0.89 24.59
N ALA A 240 -9.08 -0.38 24.46
CA ALA A 240 -9.89 -1.43 23.84
C ALA A 240 -11.17 -1.76 24.63
N GLU A 241 -11.22 -1.46 25.92
CA GLU A 241 -12.45 -1.61 26.72
C GLU A 241 -13.61 -0.71 26.23
N TYR A 242 -13.28 0.41 25.61
CA TYR A 242 -14.26 1.38 25.12
C TYR A 242 -14.49 1.28 23.60
N HIS A 243 -13.58 0.62 22.85
CA HIS A 243 -13.55 0.71 21.39
C HIS A 243 -13.50 -0.65 20.71
N GLU A 244 -13.98 -0.70 19.46
CA GLU A 244 -13.82 -1.86 18.59
C GLU A 244 -12.35 -2.03 18.16
N ARG A 245 -11.99 -3.26 17.80
CA ARG A 245 -10.62 -3.65 17.40
C ARG A 245 -10.03 -2.74 16.33
N GLN A 246 -10.82 -2.30 15.33
CA GLN A 246 -10.32 -1.41 14.27
C GLN A 246 -9.96 -0.02 14.80
N THR A 247 -10.77 0.52 15.69
CA THR A 247 -10.50 1.83 16.33
C THR A 247 -9.25 1.76 17.20
N THR A 248 -9.06 0.65 17.94
CA THR A 248 -7.84 0.40 18.72
C THR A 248 -6.60 0.26 17.81
N MET A 249 -6.74 -0.36 16.64
CA MET A 249 -5.67 -0.43 15.64
C MET A 249 -5.29 0.98 15.12
N ASP A 250 -6.26 1.82 14.84
CA ASP A 250 -6.03 3.20 14.40
C ASP A 250 -5.33 4.01 15.50
N PHE A 251 -5.73 3.85 16.76
CA PHE A 251 -5.08 4.45 17.93
C PHE A 251 -3.62 4.01 18.03
N HIS A 252 -3.34 2.70 17.95
CA HIS A 252 -1.98 2.16 17.91
C HIS A 252 -1.13 2.79 16.78
N HIS A 253 -1.68 2.89 15.57
CA HIS A 253 -0.95 3.49 14.44
C HIS A 253 -0.63 4.97 14.64
N GLN A 254 -1.51 5.71 15.32
CA GLN A 254 -1.29 7.14 15.61
C GLN A 254 -0.22 7.34 16.69
N LEU A 255 -0.15 6.45 17.69
CA LEU A 255 0.88 6.47 18.72
C LEU A 255 2.25 6.05 18.21
N LYS A 256 2.26 5.01 17.34
CA LYS A 256 3.48 4.35 16.92
C LYS A 256 4.53 5.31 16.36
N GLY A 257 4.11 6.33 15.59
CA GLY A 257 5.05 7.31 15.03
C GLY A 257 5.79 8.07 16.11
N ALA A 258 5.08 8.63 17.09
CA ALA A 258 5.67 9.37 18.21
C ALA A 258 6.55 8.49 19.10
N VAL A 259 6.12 7.24 19.33
CA VAL A 259 6.89 6.28 20.15
C VAL A 259 8.19 5.89 19.46
N LEU A 260 8.19 5.67 18.13
CA LEU A 260 9.43 5.35 17.40
C LEU A 260 10.39 6.53 17.38
N ASP A 261 9.89 7.75 17.19
CA ASP A 261 10.73 8.95 17.26
C ASP A 261 11.32 9.11 18.68
N ALA A 262 10.55 8.82 19.75
CA ALA A 262 11.05 8.83 21.12
C ALA A 262 12.14 7.76 21.39
N VAL A 263 12.05 6.60 20.73
CA VAL A 263 13.11 5.57 20.80
C VAL A 263 14.37 6.06 20.06
N ASP A 264 14.20 6.67 18.89
CA ASP A 264 15.33 7.20 18.11
C ASP A 264 16.00 8.39 18.81
N GLU A 265 15.27 9.16 19.61
CA GLU A 265 15.76 10.25 20.47
C GLU A 265 16.39 9.74 21.79
N GLY A 266 16.30 8.43 22.08
CA GLY A 266 16.86 7.84 23.30
C GLY A 266 16.04 8.09 24.57
N LEU A 267 14.79 8.57 24.44
CA LEU A 267 13.86 8.77 25.57
C LEU A 267 13.21 7.47 26.02
N ILE A 268 13.14 6.49 25.13
CA ILE A 268 12.65 5.12 25.37
C ILE A 268 13.75 4.14 24.94
N ASP A 269 14.18 3.25 25.81
CA ASP A 269 15.30 2.32 25.54
C ASP A 269 15.02 1.35 24.38
N ARG A 270 13.79 0.84 24.27
CA ARG A 270 13.41 -0.18 23.28
C ARG A 270 11.99 0.04 22.80
N ASP A 271 11.76 -0.17 21.50
CA ASP A 271 10.44 -0.05 20.86
C ASP A 271 9.37 -0.91 21.59
N PRO A 272 8.45 -0.27 22.33
CA PRO A 272 7.38 -0.97 23.06
C PRO A 272 6.23 -1.37 22.13
N THR A 273 6.16 -0.82 20.91
CA THR A 273 5.06 -1.09 19.97
C THR A 273 5.23 -2.40 19.22
N ARG A 274 6.44 -3.00 19.28
CA ARG A 274 6.77 -4.24 18.57
C ARG A 274 5.94 -5.42 19.09
N LYS A 275 5.23 -6.11 18.20
CA LYS A 275 4.34 -7.25 18.51
C LYS A 275 3.20 -6.90 19.48
N ALA A 276 2.73 -5.65 19.47
CA ALA A 276 1.55 -5.27 20.22
C ALA A 276 0.32 -6.09 19.78
N ILE A 277 -0.47 -6.55 20.74
CA ILE A 277 -1.70 -7.33 20.51
C ILE A 277 -2.88 -6.36 20.52
N ILE A 278 -3.57 -6.26 19.40
CA ILE A 278 -4.73 -5.38 19.27
C ILE A 278 -6.00 -6.14 19.64
N LYS A 279 -6.59 -5.75 20.75
CA LYS A 279 -7.90 -6.19 21.22
C LYS A 279 -8.96 -5.14 20.90
N GLY A 280 -10.20 -5.39 21.26
CA GLY A 280 -11.33 -4.46 21.13
C GLY A 280 -12.63 -5.16 21.44
N LYS A 281 -13.69 -4.37 21.65
CA LYS A 281 -15.04 -4.89 21.80
C LYS A 281 -15.42 -5.72 20.59
N ALA A 282 -16.27 -6.71 20.79
CA ALA A 282 -16.88 -7.44 19.70
C ALA A 282 -17.57 -6.42 18.75
N PRO A 283 -17.38 -6.54 17.44
CA PRO A 283 -18.05 -5.63 16.51
C PRO A 283 -19.56 -5.74 16.75
N SER A 284 -20.24 -4.61 16.76
CA SER A 284 -21.70 -4.56 16.66
C SER A 284 -22.13 -5.38 15.45
N ALA A 285 -23.33 -5.99 15.47
CA ALA A 285 -23.82 -6.90 14.44
C ALA A 285 -23.43 -6.41 13.03
N LYS A 286 -22.92 -7.33 12.18
CA LYS A 286 -22.48 -7.00 10.81
C LYS A 286 -23.62 -6.33 10.07
N LYS A 287 -23.57 -5.01 9.94
CA LYS A 287 -24.49 -4.26 9.08
C LYS A 287 -24.27 -4.69 7.63
N ILE A 288 -25.36 -4.97 6.92
CA ILE A 288 -25.32 -5.20 5.48
C ILE A 288 -24.72 -3.95 4.83
N LYS A 289 -23.71 -4.15 4.01
CA LYS A 289 -22.93 -3.05 3.44
C LYS A 289 -23.34 -2.67 2.03
N TYR A 290 -24.10 -3.51 1.34
CA TYR A 290 -24.55 -3.32 -0.04
C TYR A 290 -25.87 -4.04 -0.28
N LEU A 291 -26.57 -3.63 -1.34
CA LEU A 291 -27.80 -4.24 -1.81
C LEU A 291 -27.50 -5.23 -2.96
N ASN A 292 -28.33 -6.25 -3.12
CA ASN A 292 -28.33 -7.06 -4.32
C ASN A 292 -29.00 -6.32 -5.50
N GLN A 293 -29.00 -6.92 -6.68
CA GLN A 293 -29.54 -6.30 -7.90
C GLN A 293 -31.04 -6.00 -7.79
N PHE A 294 -31.81 -6.89 -7.22
CA PHE A 294 -33.25 -6.73 -7.05
C PHE A 294 -33.56 -5.61 -6.03
N GLU A 295 -32.89 -5.62 -4.89
CA GLU A 295 -33.02 -4.59 -3.84
C GLU A 295 -32.65 -3.20 -4.37
N LEU A 296 -31.55 -3.11 -5.16
CA LEU A 296 -31.16 -1.85 -5.79
C LEU A 296 -32.23 -1.36 -6.77
N HIS A 297 -32.77 -2.26 -7.62
CA HIS A 297 -33.84 -1.89 -8.55
C HIS A 297 -35.09 -1.39 -7.81
N THR A 298 -35.50 -2.07 -6.73
CA THR A 298 -36.62 -1.68 -5.88
C THR A 298 -36.38 -0.30 -5.24
N LEU A 299 -35.19 -0.05 -4.73
CA LEU A 299 -34.79 1.26 -4.21
C LEU A 299 -34.94 2.34 -5.28
N LEU A 300 -34.32 2.16 -6.45
CA LEU A 300 -34.34 3.15 -7.53
C LEU A 300 -35.74 3.46 -8.04
N ALA A 301 -36.64 2.44 -8.07
CA ALA A 301 -38.04 2.60 -8.45
C ALA A 301 -38.86 3.39 -7.40
N SER A 302 -38.40 3.42 -6.14
CA SER A 302 -39.08 4.14 -5.05
C SER A 302 -38.70 5.61 -4.95
N LEU A 303 -37.69 6.07 -5.70
CA LEU A 303 -37.22 7.47 -5.64
C LEU A 303 -38.22 8.43 -6.25
N GLU A 304 -38.45 9.54 -5.58
CA GLU A 304 -39.36 10.60 -6.02
C GLU A 304 -38.56 11.71 -6.73
N LEU A 305 -38.32 11.50 -8.01
CA LEU A 305 -37.55 12.40 -8.86
C LEU A 305 -38.48 13.52 -9.36
N LYS A 306 -38.53 14.61 -8.57
CA LYS A 306 -39.32 15.81 -8.88
C LYS A 306 -38.58 16.75 -9.82
N ASP A 307 -39.23 17.82 -10.28
CA ASP A 307 -38.60 18.81 -11.15
C ASP A 307 -37.57 19.72 -10.41
N GLU A 308 -37.44 19.53 -9.10
CA GLU A 308 -36.51 20.26 -8.25
C GLU A 308 -35.40 19.36 -7.73
N VAL A 309 -34.22 19.93 -7.48
CA VAL A 309 -33.08 19.24 -6.88
C VAL A 309 -33.48 18.75 -5.49
N ASN A 310 -33.37 17.42 -5.29
CA ASN A 310 -33.64 16.78 -4.01
C ASN A 310 -32.62 15.65 -3.73
N TRP A 311 -32.70 15.06 -2.54
CA TRP A 311 -31.80 13.99 -2.13
C TRP A 311 -32.03 12.68 -2.88
N ASP A 312 -33.17 12.48 -3.51
CA ASP A 312 -33.47 11.29 -4.33
C ASP A 312 -32.63 11.30 -5.61
N TYR A 313 -32.42 12.46 -6.23
CA TYR A 313 -31.45 12.61 -7.33
C TYR A 313 -30.03 12.35 -6.87
N PHE A 314 -29.67 12.76 -5.67
CA PHE A 314 -28.35 12.46 -5.11
C PHE A 314 -28.14 10.94 -4.89
N ILE A 315 -29.15 10.26 -4.35
CA ILE A 315 -29.17 8.81 -4.16
C ILE A 315 -29.04 8.10 -5.52
N LEU A 316 -29.83 8.51 -6.51
CA LEU A 316 -29.75 7.99 -7.87
C LEU A 316 -28.35 8.16 -8.46
N LEU A 317 -27.77 9.36 -8.34
CA LEU A 317 -26.45 9.66 -8.84
C LEU A 317 -25.38 8.75 -8.23
N VAL A 318 -25.35 8.61 -6.92
CA VAL A 318 -24.37 7.78 -6.21
C VAL A 318 -24.55 6.29 -6.56
N ALA A 319 -25.81 5.82 -6.66
CA ALA A 319 -26.12 4.44 -7.07
C ALA A 319 -25.64 4.13 -8.48
N LYS A 320 -25.81 5.04 -9.43
CA LYS A 320 -25.46 4.89 -10.85
C LYS A 320 -23.97 5.10 -11.15
N THR A 321 -23.25 5.86 -10.31
CA THR A 321 -21.86 6.27 -10.56
C THR A 321 -20.84 5.65 -9.61
N GLY A 322 -21.25 5.26 -8.40
CA GLY A 322 -20.39 4.79 -7.34
C GLY A 322 -19.45 5.87 -6.77
N MET A 323 -19.78 7.15 -6.91
CA MET A 323 -19.00 8.27 -6.39
C MET A 323 -18.95 8.28 -4.86
N ARG A 324 -17.91 8.91 -4.31
CA ARG A 324 -17.87 9.20 -2.88
C ARG A 324 -18.85 10.33 -2.55
N PHE A 325 -19.39 10.35 -1.35
CA PHE A 325 -20.33 11.38 -0.88
C PHE A 325 -19.81 12.80 -1.14
N SER A 326 -18.57 13.10 -0.75
CA SER A 326 -17.96 14.41 -0.97
C SER A 326 -17.66 14.75 -2.44
N GLU A 327 -17.46 13.75 -3.30
CA GLU A 327 -17.31 13.94 -4.75
C GLU A 327 -18.65 14.30 -5.38
N ALA A 328 -19.73 13.60 -4.99
CA ALA A 328 -21.07 13.85 -5.49
C ALA A 328 -21.62 15.22 -5.04
N LEU A 329 -21.35 15.66 -3.80
CA LEU A 329 -21.68 17.00 -3.33
C LEU A 329 -20.97 18.11 -4.10
N ALA A 330 -19.75 17.87 -4.60
CA ALA A 330 -18.98 18.87 -5.32
C ALA A 330 -19.34 19.00 -6.80
N LEU A 331 -20.28 18.20 -7.30
CA LEU A 331 -20.67 18.26 -8.71
C LEU A 331 -21.37 19.57 -9.04
N THR A 332 -20.98 20.13 -10.16
CA THR A 332 -21.58 21.31 -10.77
C THR A 332 -22.13 20.95 -12.16
N PRO A 333 -23.05 21.72 -12.76
CA PRO A 333 -23.54 21.47 -14.12
C PRO A 333 -22.41 21.30 -15.14
N LYS A 334 -21.31 22.05 -15.02
CA LYS A 334 -20.11 21.95 -15.90
C LYS A 334 -19.41 20.59 -15.87
N ASP A 335 -19.58 19.81 -14.84
CA ASP A 335 -18.93 18.50 -14.72
C ASP A 335 -19.60 17.44 -15.61
N PHE A 336 -20.80 17.73 -16.15
CA PHE A 336 -21.56 16.87 -17.04
C PHE A 336 -21.26 17.20 -18.51
N ASP A 337 -20.82 16.20 -19.27
CA ASP A 337 -20.75 16.25 -20.72
C ASP A 337 -21.85 15.33 -21.28
N PHE A 338 -23.04 15.89 -21.47
CA PHE A 338 -24.19 15.12 -21.89
C PHE A 338 -24.07 14.60 -23.32
N TYR A 339 -23.32 15.30 -24.17
CA TYR A 339 -23.10 14.88 -25.54
C TYR A 339 -22.25 13.61 -25.62
N HIS A 340 -21.17 13.54 -24.85
CA HIS A 340 -20.32 12.35 -24.77
C HIS A 340 -20.73 11.36 -23.66
N GLN A 341 -21.83 11.62 -22.96
CA GLN A 341 -22.34 10.81 -21.86
C GLN A 341 -21.29 10.57 -20.77
N THR A 342 -20.53 11.61 -20.43
CA THR A 342 -19.47 11.52 -19.42
C THR A 342 -19.69 12.49 -18.26
N LEU A 343 -19.18 12.09 -17.11
CA LEU A 343 -19.17 12.86 -15.89
C LEU A 343 -17.73 13.01 -15.40
N SER A 344 -17.27 14.25 -15.21
CA SER A 344 -15.93 14.58 -14.73
C SER A 344 -15.91 14.68 -13.22
N ILE A 345 -15.01 13.98 -12.56
CA ILE A 345 -14.84 13.98 -11.11
C ILE A 345 -13.43 14.50 -10.82
N SER A 346 -13.31 15.76 -10.40
CA SER A 346 -12.01 16.44 -10.21
C SER A 346 -11.87 17.11 -8.84
N LYS A 347 -12.97 17.25 -8.09
CA LYS A 347 -13.05 18.01 -6.84
C LYS A 347 -13.91 17.30 -5.81
N THR A 348 -13.85 17.76 -4.55
CA THR A 348 -14.69 17.30 -3.44
C THR A 348 -15.24 18.49 -2.68
N TRP A 349 -16.34 18.30 -1.95
CA TRP A 349 -16.92 19.32 -1.08
C TRP A 349 -16.52 19.09 0.37
N ASP A 350 -16.11 20.16 1.06
CA ASP A 350 -15.79 20.11 2.49
C ASP A 350 -17.04 20.23 3.36
N TYR A 351 -17.83 19.16 3.42
CA TYR A 351 -19.06 19.13 4.22
C TYR A 351 -18.83 19.02 5.74
N LYS A 352 -17.60 18.72 6.18
CA LYS A 352 -17.24 18.58 7.61
C LYS A 352 -16.69 19.87 8.21
N GLY A 353 -16.08 20.72 7.40
CA GLY A 353 -15.48 21.98 7.82
C GLY A 353 -16.31 23.19 7.45
N ALA A 354 -15.64 24.19 6.91
CA ALA A 354 -16.24 25.48 6.55
C ALA A 354 -17.05 25.45 5.24
N GLY A 355 -17.11 24.33 4.55
CA GLY A 355 -17.68 24.24 3.20
C GLY A 355 -16.66 24.58 2.12
N GLY A 356 -17.11 24.53 0.85
CA GLY A 356 -16.30 24.91 -0.29
C GLY A 356 -15.65 23.73 -1.01
N PHE A 357 -15.17 24.02 -2.23
CA PHE A 357 -14.48 23.03 -3.06
C PHE A 357 -13.08 22.73 -2.53
N GLN A 358 -12.73 21.46 -2.55
CA GLN A 358 -11.44 20.96 -2.14
C GLN A 358 -10.87 20.01 -3.22
N PRO A 359 -9.55 19.91 -3.35
CA PRO A 359 -8.95 18.91 -4.24
C PRO A 359 -9.30 17.48 -3.78
N THR A 360 -9.33 16.55 -4.71
CA THR A 360 -9.53 15.13 -4.39
C THR A 360 -8.41 14.60 -3.50
N LYS A 361 -8.68 13.49 -2.79
CA LYS A 361 -7.71 12.89 -1.85
C LYS A 361 -6.43 12.43 -2.54
N ASN A 362 -6.54 11.85 -3.74
CA ASN A 362 -5.44 11.27 -4.51
C ASN A 362 -5.60 11.63 -5.99
N LYS A 363 -4.49 11.61 -6.75
CA LYS A 363 -4.50 11.82 -8.21
C LYS A 363 -5.42 10.83 -8.94
N SER A 364 -5.49 9.57 -8.51
CA SER A 364 -6.38 8.54 -9.05
C SER A 364 -7.87 8.82 -8.84
N SER A 365 -8.24 9.72 -7.93
CA SER A 365 -9.62 10.14 -7.73
C SER A 365 -10.11 11.10 -8.82
N VAL A 366 -9.20 11.79 -9.50
CA VAL A 366 -9.53 12.61 -10.69
C VAL A 366 -9.75 11.66 -11.86
N ARG A 367 -10.98 11.64 -12.38
CA ARG A 367 -11.39 10.72 -13.42
C ARG A 367 -12.60 11.19 -14.19
N LYS A 368 -12.80 10.68 -15.41
CA LYS A 368 -14.05 10.76 -16.17
C LYS A 368 -14.71 9.38 -16.16
N ILE A 369 -16.00 9.33 -15.98
CA ILE A 369 -16.80 8.10 -16.01
C ILE A 369 -17.94 8.22 -17.01
N GLN A 370 -18.25 7.10 -17.67
CA GLN A 370 -19.44 7.02 -18.52
C GLN A 370 -20.69 6.91 -17.65
N ILE A 371 -21.76 7.61 -18.06
CA ILE A 371 -23.10 7.53 -17.47
C ILE A 371 -24.09 7.01 -18.50
N ASP A 372 -25.10 6.28 -18.02
CA ASP A 372 -26.12 5.73 -18.91
C ASP A 372 -27.06 6.82 -19.44
N TRP A 373 -27.69 6.53 -20.59
CA TRP A 373 -28.55 7.48 -21.29
C TRP A 373 -29.76 7.95 -20.47
N GLN A 374 -30.30 7.09 -19.58
CA GLN A 374 -31.40 7.50 -18.67
C GLN A 374 -30.93 8.52 -17.66
N SER A 375 -29.73 8.35 -17.11
CA SER A 375 -29.10 9.36 -16.25
C SER A 375 -28.83 10.66 -17.02
N VAL A 376 -28.37 10.57 -18.28
CA VAL A 376 -28.16 11.75 -19.14
C VAL A 376 -29.41 12.56 -19.26
N ILE A 377 -30.56 11.95 -19.65
CA ILE A 377 -31.84 12.65 -19.81
C ILE A 377 -32.24 13.33 -18.49
N ARG A 378 -32.29 12.56 -17.39
CA ARG A 378 -32.76 13.07 -16.08
C ARG A 378 -31.89 14.21 -15.54
N PHE A 379 -30.57 14.07 -15.63
CA PHE A 379 -29.67 15.10 -15.12
C PHE A 379 -29.57 16.30 -16.07
N SER A 380 -29.74 16.16 -17.38
CA SER A 380 -29.77 17.29 -18.30
C SER A 380 -30.97 18.20 -18.08
N GLU A 381 -32.12 17.63 -17.69
CA GLU A 381 -33.31 18.39 -17.29
C GLU A 381 -33.10 19.06 -15.91
N LEU A 382 -32.60 18.29 -14.93
CA LEU A 382 -32.39 18.76 -13.57
C LEU A 382 -31.45 19.97 -13.49
N VAL A 383 -30.36 19.96 -14.25
CA VAL A 383 -29.35 21.02 -14.18
C VAL A 383 -29.68 22.22 -15.06
N LYS A 384 -30.74 22.15 -15.86
CA LYS A 384 -31.17 23.23 -16.73
C LYS A 384 -31.55 24.47 -15.92
N GLY A 385 -30.83 25.55 -16.14
CA GLY A 385 -31.06 26.82 -15.41
C GLY A 385 -30.34 26.93 -14.08
N LEU A 386 -29.61 25.90 -13.63
CA LEU A 386 -28.75 26.04 -12.46
C LEU A 386 -27.44 26.75 -12.78
N PRO A 387 -26.85 27.48 -11.81
CA PRO A 387 -25.54 28.11 -11.97
C PRO A 387 -24.45 27.10 -12.31
N GLU A 388 -23.72 27.31 -13.40
CA GLU A 388 -22.76 26.34 -13.93
C GLU A 388 -21.60 25.98 -12.98
N ASP A 389 -21.20 26.94 -12.11
CA ASP A 389 -20.04 26.82 -11.21
C ASP A 389 -20.41 26.50 -9.76
N GLN A 390 -21.69 26.39 -9.44
CA GLN A 390 -22.15 26.09 -8.10
C GLN A 390 -22.47 24.59 -7.93
N PRO A 391 -22.31 24.03 -6.72
CA PRO A 391 -22.64 22.65 -6.47
C PRO A 391 -24.15 22.43 -6.57
N ILE A 392 -24.56 21.36 -7.27
CA ILE A 392 -25.97 21.06 -7.54
C ILE A 392 -26.75 20.74 -6.24
N PHE A 393 -26.14 20.01 -5.32
CA PHE A 393 -26.80 19.45 -4.14
C PHE A 393 -26.50 20.17 -2.83
N VAL A 394 -25.86 21.33 -2.89
CA VAL A 394 -25.47 22.06 -1.68
C VAL A 394 -26.20 23.38 -1.61
N ASP A 395 -27.12 23.45 -0.65
CA ASP A 395 -27.77 24.69 -0.19
C ASP A 395 -27.50 24.81 1.32
N GLY A 396 -26.56 25.65 1.71
CA GLY A 396 -26.09 25.79 3.07
C GLY A 396 -25.25 24.60 3.59
N LYS A 397 -25.39 24.31 4.89
CA LYS A 397 -24.63 23.25 5.55
C LYS A 397 -25.26 21.87 5.37
N VAL A 398 -24.54 20.96 4.73
CA VAL A 398 -25.00 19.60 4.45
C VAL A 398 -24.40 18.62 5.44
N TYR A 399 -25.22 17.73 6.01
CA TYR A 399 -24.82 16.65 6.87
C TYR A 399 -25.02 15.30 6.18
N ASN A 400 -24.06 14.40 6.35
CA ASN A 400 -24.17 13.04 5.81
C ASN A 400 -25.37 12.28 6.41
N SER A 401 -25.72 12.53 7.67
CA SER A 401 -26.90 11.98 8.34
C SER A 401 -28.18 12.29 7.58
N THR A 402 -28.38 13.53 7.14
CA THR A 402 -29.60 13.95 6.41
C THR A 402 -29.86 13.07 5.18
N VAL A 403 -28.83 12.82 4.38
CA VAL A 403 -28.97 11.98 3.19
C VAL A 403 -29.16 10.50 3.56
N ASN A 404 -28.48 10.03 4.61
CA ASN A 404 -28.69 8.68 5.11
C ASN A 404 -30.09 8.46 5.68
N ASP A 405 -30.68 9.46 6.33
CA ASP A 405 -32.04 9.38 6.86
C ASP A 405 -33.09 9.31 5.72
N VAL A 406 -32.87 10.02 4.60
CA VAL A 406 -33.69 9.88 3.41
C VAL A 406 -33.56 8.48 2.82
N LEU A 407 -32.33 7.99 2.64
CA LEU A 407 -32.07 6.66 2.13
C LEU A 407 -32.67 5.57 3.02
N SER A 408 -32.56 5.70 4.35
CA SER A 408 -33.12 4.76 5.32
C SER A 408 -34.65 4.65 5.16
N ARG A 409 -35.33 5.78 5.04
CA ARG A 409 -36.79 5.79 4.82
C ARG A 409 -37.20 5.08 3.54
N HIS A 410 -36.46 5.25 2.45
CA HIS A 410 -36.69 4.49 1.22
C HIS A 410 -36.47 2.98 1.41
N CYS A 411 -35.35 2.59 2.05
CA CYS A 411 -35.07 1.19 2.32
C CYS A 411 -36.16 0.55 3.19
N GLU A 412 -36.59 1.20 4.25
CA GLU A 412 -37.65 0.74 5.16
C GLU A 412 -38.99 0.62 4.42
N ARG A 413 -39.37 1.65 3.66
CA ARG A 413 -40.62 1.64 2.85
C ARG A 413 -40.63 0.50 1.83
N CYS A 414 -39.49 0.16 1.28
CA CYS A 414 -39.34 -0.92 0.30
C CYS A 414 -39.09 -2.29 0.94
N ASN A 415 -39.02 -2.39 2.26
CA ASN A 415 -38.67 -3.60 2.99
C ASN A 415 -37.35 -4.26 2.50
N ILE A 416 -36.34 -3.44 2.26
CA ILE A 416 -35.00 -3.86 1.87
C ILE A 416 -33.99 -3.48 2.98
N PRO A 417 -32.82 -4.09 3.02
CA PRO A 417 -31.80 -3.78 4.03
C PRO A 417 -31.42 -2.30 4.04
N VAL A 418 -31.38 -1.70 5.22
CA VAL A 418 -30.94 -0.33 5.40
C VAL A 418 -29.43 -0.24 5.25
N ILE A 419 -28.97 0.53 4.27
CA ILE A 419 -27.55 0.79 4.00
C ILE A 419 -27.27 2.29 4.12
N SER A 420 -25.98 2.63 4.24
CA SER A 420 -25.56 4.04 4.15
C SER A 420 -25.39 4.48 2.69
N ILE A 421 -25.30 5.80 2.47
CA ILE A 421 -24.97 6.36 1.15
C ILE A 421 -23.63 5.81 0.61
N HIS A 422 -22.66 5.50 1.48
CA HIS A 422 -21.43 4.83 1.09
C HIS A 422 -21.69 3.36 0.69
N GLY A 423 -22.71 2.74 1.24
CA GLY A 423 -23.18 1.41 0.86
C GLY A 423 -23.65 1.34 -0.60
N LEU A 424 -24.24 2.41 -1.15
CA LEU A 424 -24.57 2.48 -2.58
C LEU A 424 -23.34 2.40 -3.49
N ARG A 425 -22.23 2.99 -3.07
CA ARG A 425 -20.96 2.83 -3.79
C ARG A 425 -20.47 1.36 -3.74
N HIS A 426 -20.64 0.68 -2.61
CA HIS A 426 -20.36 -0.75 -2.52
C HIS A 426 -21.31 -1.56 -3.42
N THR A 427 -22.59 -1.23 -3.40
CA THR A 427 -23.61 -1.85 -4.29
C THR A 427 -23.22 -1.69 -5.76
N HIS A 428 -22.87 -0.47 -6.18
CA HIS A 428 -22.43 -0.21 -7.56
C HIS A 428 -21.22 -1.06 -7.97
N ALA A 429 -20.21 -1.13 -7.12
CA ALA A 429 -19.02 -1.93 -7.40
C ALA A 429 -19.31 -3.43 -7.43
N SER A 430 -20.12 -3.93 -6.48
CA SER A 430 -20.53 -5.31 -6.40
C SER A 430 -21.30 -5.74 -7.65
N LEU A 431 -22.24 -4.90 -8.10
CA LEU A 431 -23.03 -5.16 -9.30
C LEU A 431 -22.14 -5.24 -10.55
N LEU A 432 -21.20 -4.30 -10.74
CA LEU A 432 -20.29 -4.31 -11.87
C LEU A 432 -19.38 -5.55 -11.87
N LEU A 433 -18.85 -5.94 -10.73
CA LEU A 433 -18.06 -7.17 -10.62
C LEU A 433 -18.91 -8.40 -10.91
N PHE A 434 -20.12 -8.46 -10.36
CA PHE A 434 -21.03 -9.58 -10.57
C PHE A 434 -21.46 -9.77 -12.05
N THR A 435 -21.54 -8.67 -12.80
CA THR A 435 -21.79 -8.68 -14.25
C THR A 435 -20.53 -8.94 -15.09
N GLY A 436 -19.39 -9.26 -14.49
CA GLY A 436 -18.17 -9.63 -15.20
C GLY A 436 -17.25 -8.45 -15.59
N VAL A 437 -17.52 -7.23 -15.10
CA VAL A 437 -16.61 -6.10 -15.34
C VAL A 437 -15.31 -6.32 -14.58
N SER A 438 -14.17 -6.18 -15.25
CA SER A 438 -12.85 -6.44 -14.66
C SER A 438 -12.58 -5.58 -13.42
N ILE A 439 -11.89 -6.16 -12.43
CA ILE A 439 -11.48 -5.47 -11.19
C ILE A 439 -10.74 -4.16 -11.49
N ALA A 440 -9.89 -4.17 -12.54
CA ALA A 440 -9.14 -2.99 -12.96
C ALA A 440 -10.05 -1.85 -13.44
N SER A 441 -11.10 -2.18 -14.18
CA SER A 441 -12.08 -1.21 -14.68
C SER A 441 -12.95 -0.66 -13.56
N VAL A 442 -13.37 -1.52 -12.62
CA VAL A 442 -14.11 -1.10 -11.42
C VAL A 442 -13.23 -0.20 -10.53
N ALA A 443 -11.96 -0.57 -10.30
CA ALA A 443 -11.03 0.24 -9.52
C ALA A 443 -10.84 1.64 -10.12
N ARG A 444 -10.66 1.74 -11.44
CA ARG A 444 -10.55 3.03 -12.16
C ARG A 444 -11.82 3.85 -12.04
N ARG A 445 -12.99 3.23 -12.28
CA ARG A 445 -14.30 3.90 -12.17
C ARG A 445 -14.54 4.46 -10.78
N LEU A 446 -14.17 3.71 -9.74
CA LEU A 446 -14.28 4.15 -8.36
C LEU A 446 -13.19 5.17 -7.93
N GLY A 447 -12.10 5.31 -8.67
CA GLY A 447 -10.97 6.16 -8.29
C GLY A 447 -10.20 5.61 -7.08
N HIS A 448 -9.92 4.30 -7.08
CA HIS A 448 -9.03 3.68 -6.12
C HIS A 448 -7.57 3.84 -6.57
N SER A 449 -6.68 4.15 -5.65
CA SER A 449 -5.25 4.30 -5.94
C SER A 449 -4.54 2.97 -6.23
N SER A 450 -5.15 1.85 -5.81
CA SER A 450 -4.62 0.50 -6.02
C SER A 450 -5.78 -0.47 -6.29
N MET A 451 -5.59 -1.38 -7.24
CA MET A 451 -6.49 -2.51 -7.48
C MET A 451 -6.64 -3.41 -6.23
N THR A 452 -5.58 -3.51 -5.42
CA THR A 452 -5.59 -4.28 -4.17
C THR A 452 -6.69 -3.80 -3.21
N THR A 453 -7.00 -2.50 -3.21
CA THR A 453 -8.11 -1.95 -2.41
C THR A 453 -9.45 -2.52 -2.86
N THR A 454 -9.71 -2.55 -4.17
CA THR A 454 -10.93 -3.14 -4.73
C THR A 454 -10.99 -4.64 -4.46
N GLN A 455 -9.90 -5.34 -4.72
CA GLN A 455 -9.78 -6.78 -4.50
C GLN A 455 -10.07 -7.17 -3.05
N LYS A 456 -9.40 -6.55 -2.08
CA LYS A 456 -9.63 -6.83 -0.65
C LYS A 456 -11.05 -6.51 -0.18
N THR A 457 -11.65 -5.45 -0.72
CA THR A 457 -13.00 -5.03 -0.32
C THR A 457 -14.08 -5.96 -0.86
N TYR A 458 -13.89 -6.50 -2.08
CA TYR A 458 -14.87 -7.31 -2.80
C TYR A 458 -14.42 -8.77 -2.99
N LEU A 459 -13.47 -9.26 -2.17
CA LEU A 459 -12.90 -10.60 -2.28
C LEU A 459 -13.96 -11.71 -2.33
N HIS A 460 -15.03 -11.59 -1.53
CA HIS A 460 -16.11 -12.56 -1.48
C HIS A 460 -16.88 -12.68 -2.82
N ILE A 461 -17.09 -11.56 -3.52
CA ILE A 461 -17.75 -11.57 -4.84
C ILE A 461 -16.82 -12.15 -5.90
N ILE A 462 -15.53 -11.85 -5.80
CA ILE A 462 -14.51 -12.38 -6.70
C ILE A 462 -14.43 -13.90 -6.56
N GLN A 463 -14.47 -14.43 -5.34
CA GLN A 463 -14.51 -15.88 -5.09
C GLN A 463 -15.77 -16.56 -5.64
N GLU A 464 -16.96 -15.90 -5.54
CA GLU A 464 -18.19 -16.40 -6.16
C GLU A 464 -18.09 -16.44 -7.70
N LEU A 465 -17.43 -15.47 -8.32
CA LEU A 465 -17.18 -15.44 -9.76
C LEU A 465 -16.16 -16.51 -10.17
N GLU A 466 -15.06 -16.69 -9.42
CA GLU A 466 -14.07 -17.75 -9.68
C GLU A 466 -14.73 -19.14 -9.69
N ASN A 467 -15.67 -19.39 -8.78
CA ASN A 467 -16.41 -20.66 -8.77
C ASN A 467 -17.29 -20.84 -10.03
N LYS A 468 -17.92 -19.76 -10.53
CA LYS A 468 -18.67 -19.80 -11.80
C LYS A 468 -17.75 -19.98 -13.00
N ASP A 469 -16.59 -19.36 -12.99
CA ASP A 469 -15.58 -19.48 -14.05
C ASP A 469 -15.03 -20.90 -14.12
N ILE A 470 -14.82 -21.57 -12.99
CA ILE A 470 -14.43 -22.99 -12.94
C ILE A 470 -15.47 -23.86 -13.66
N ASP A 471 -16.77 -23.66 -13.40
CA ASP A 471 -17.84 -24.38 -14.08
C ASP A 471 -17.85 -24.13 -15.60
N LEU A 472 -17.60 -22.88 -16.02
CA LEU A 472 -17.48 -22.51 -17.43
C LEU A 472 -16.26 -23.17 -18.09
N VAL A 473 -15.11 -23.16 -17.41
CA VAL A 473 -13.89 -23.82 -17.87
C VAL A 473 -14.13 -25.33 -18.02
N MET A 474 -14.74 -25.97 -17.01
CA MET A 474 -15.03 -27.41 -17.07
C MET A 474 -15.99 -27.77 -18.21
N ARG A 475 -17.03 -26.96 -18.44
CA ARG A 475 -17.95 -27.14 -19.59
C ARG A 475 -17.24 -26.92 -20.92
N SER A 476 -16.38 -25.91 -21.02
CA SER A 476 -15.63 -25.62 -22.24
C SER A 476 -14.64 -26.75 -22.56
N LEU A 477 -13.96 -27.31 -21.55
CA LEU A 477 -13.04 -28.43 -21.71
C LEU A 477 -13.77 -29.73 -22.04
N SER A 478 -14.94 -29.99 -21.45
CA SER A 478 -15.74 -31.19 -21.74
C SER A 478 -16.38 -31.16 -23.14
N GLY A 479 -16.47 -29.99 -23.79
CA GLY A 479 -16.92 -29.86 -25.18
C GLY A 479 -15.83 -30.01 -26.25
N LEU A 480 -14.60 -30.30 -25.85
CA LEU A 480 -13.46 -30.51 -26.77
C LEU A 480 -13.22 -31.98 -27.16
N ASN A 481 -14.15 -32.90 -26.89
CA ASN A 481 -14.12 -34.32 -27.28
C ASN A 481 -14.74 -34.53 -28.64
#